data_d77b86dec74901b1bbaa85525395b307
#
_entry.id   d77b86dec74901b1bbaa85525395b307
#
_cell.length_a   1.000
_cell.length_b   1.000
_cell.length_c   1.000
_cell.angle_alpha   90.00
_cell.angle_beta   90.00
_cell.angle_gamma   90.00
#
_symmetry.space_group_name_H-M   'P 1'
#
loop_
_entity.id
_entity.type
_entity.pdbx_description
1 polymer ?
#
loop_
_entity_poly.entity_id
_entity_poly.type
_entity_poly.pdbx_seq_one_letter_code
_entity_poly.pdbx_strand_id
1 'polypeptide(L)'
;MTHNENITRAEARDRSSRLATRSYEVALDLSTEGPTFSSTTIALFDCNEPGSSTWIDLIAESVHSVELNGRALDVSDVVDGARIRLDGLESTNTVRIAADCVYMNTGEGLHRFVDPVDKETYLYTQFESADSRRMYACFEQPDLKATFQLTVRAPRHWEVVSNAPTPEPVDHADGTATWSFQPSARISTYITALVAGPYHHVHDSYTGEFGTYPFGIYCRASLAEHLDSDDIFNVTKQGFAFFE
;
A
#
# COMPACT_ATOMS: atom_id res chain seq x y z
N MET A 1 -19.32 -7.43 17.72
CA MET A 1 -19.26 -5.95 17.71
C MET A 1 -18.09 -5.61 16.83
N THR A 2 -18.32 -5.00 15.68
CA THR A 2 -17.25 -4.60 14.76
C THR A 2 -16.54 -3.39 15.36
N HIS A 3 -15.43 -3.62 16.05
CA HIS A 3 -14.56 -2.55 16.53
C HIS A 3 -13.82 -1.96 15.31
N ASN A 4 -14.49 -1.12 14.55
CA ASN A 4 -13.85 -0.25 13.57
C ASN A 4 -13.37 1.01 14.32
N GLU A 5 -12.51 0.80 15.29
CA GLU A 5 -12.08 1.89 16.16
C GLU A 5 -10.91 2.65 15.51
N ASN A 6 -11.16 3.91 15.22
CA ASN A 6 -10.09 4.84 14.95
C ASN A 6 -9.26 5.03 16.22
N ILE A 7 -7.96 5.28 16.02
CA ILE A 7 -7.06 5.60 17.11
C ILE A 7 -7.52 6.89 17.80
N THR A 8 -7.59 6.88 19.13
CA THR A 8 -7.86 8.07 19.91
C THR A 8 -6.63 8.98 19.99
N ARG A 9 -6.84 10.27 20.29
CA ARG A 9 -5.74 11.22 20.48
C ARG A 9 -4.77 10.80 21.61
N ALA A 10 -5.29 10.16 22.66
CA ALA A 10 -4.47 9.66 23.76
C ALA A 10 -3.59 8.50 23.32
N GLU A 11 -4.16 7.51 22.64
CA GLU A 11 -3.43 6.38 22.05
C GLU A 11 -2.39 6.84 21.04
N ALA A 12 -2.73 7.78 20.14
CA ALA A 12 -1.81 8.30 19.15
C ALA A 12 -0.59 8.98 19.80
N ARG A 13 -0.80 9.79 20.84
CA ARG A 13 0.28 10.43 21.60
C ARG A 13 1.14 9.42 22.33
N ASP A 14 0.54 8.45 22.99
CA ASP A 14 1.24 7.40 23.70
C ASP A 14 2.10 6.59 22.72
N ARG A 15 1.51 6.12 21.62
CA ARG A 15 2.20 5.33 20.59
C ARG A 15 3.36 6.10 19.94
N SER A 16 3.17 7.35 19.51
CA SER A 16 4.22 8.17 18.91
C SER A 16 5.33 8.60 19.88
N SER A 17 5.04 8.63 21.18
CA SER A 17 6.09 8.92 22.18
C SER A 17 7.02 7.72 22.41
N ARG A 18 6.58 6.50 22.10
CA ARG A 18 7.31 5.26 22.36
C ARG A 18 7.86 4.58 21.11
N LEU A 19 7.21 4.76 19.96
CA LEU A 19 7.55 4.04 18.73
C LEU A 19 8.11 4.98 17.66
N ALA A 20 9.07 4.46 16.90
CA ALA A 20 9.57 5.07 15.68
C ALA A 20 9.60 4.02 14.56
N THR A 21 8.74 4.17 13.55
CA THR A 21 8.72 3.27 12.41
C THR A 21 9.90 3.55 11.47
N ARG A 22 10.50 2.47 10.94
CA ARG A 22 11.62 2.53 9.99
C ARG A 22 11.17 2.18 8.58
N SER A 23 10.66 0.99 8.39
CA SER A 23 10.30 0.47 7.07
C SER A 23 9.15 -0.51 7.11
N TYR A 24 8.46 -0.62 5.98
CA TYR A 24 7.53 -1.68 5.64
C TYR A 24 7.97 -2.34 4.34
N GLU A 25 8.04 -3.67 4.36
CA GLU A 25 8.10 -4.50 3.16
C GLU A 25 6.72 -5.15 2.99
N VAL A 26 6.06 -4.88 1.88
CA VAL A 26 4.69 -5.34 1.62
C VAL A 26 4.69 -6.19 0.35
N ALA A 27 4.35 -7.48 0.48
CA ALA A 27 4.18 -8.38 -0.65
C ALA A 27 2.69 -8.68 -0.86
N LEU A 28 2.21 -8.44 -2.08
CA LEU A 28 0.83 -8.64 -2.49
C LEU A 28 0.75 -9.66 -3.62
N ASP A 29 -0.19 -10.59 -3.55
CA ASP A 29 -0.56 -11.46 -4.66
C ASP A 29 -1.95 -11.08 -5.17
N LEU A 30 -2.00 -10.42 -6.33
CA LEU A 30 -3.19 -9.95 -7.03
C LEU A 30 -3.53 -10.84 -8.23
N SER A 31 -2.83 -11.97 -8.38
CA SER A 31 -3.00 -12.90 -9.52
C SER A 31 -4.16 -13.86 -9.33
N THR A 32 -4.73 -13.96 -8.13
CA THR A 32 -5.81 -14.88 -7.80
C THR A 32 -7.18 -14.25 -8.10
N GLU A 33 -8.06 -15.07 -8.67
CA GLU A 33 -9.47 -14.69 -8.80
C GLU A 33 -10.16 -14.75 -7.42
N GLY A 34 -11.14 -13.89 -7.20
CA GLY A 34 -11.92 -13.92 -5.97
C GLY A 34 -12.10 -12.55 -5.31
N PRO A 35 -12.74 -12.50 -4.14
CA PRO A 35 -13.00 -11.25 -3.43
C PRO A 35 -11.82 -10.78 -2.58
N THR A 36 -10.79 -11.61 -2.42
CA THR A 36 -9.64 -11.36 -1.54
C THR A 36 -8.32 -11.43 -2.31
N PHE A 37 -7.28 -10.88 -1.71
CA PHE A 37 -5.89 -10.97 -2.18
C PHE A 37 -4.97 -11.23 -0.98
N SER A 38 -3.86 -11.94 -1.20
CA SER A 38 -2.89 -12.21 -0.15
C SER A 38 -2.00 -11.00 0.10
N SER A 39 -1.80 -10.67 1.37
CA SER A 39 -0.93 -9.60 1.83
C SER A 39 0.02 -10.12 2.90
N THR A 40 1.31 -9.92 2.69
CA THR A 40 2.33 -10.17 3.70
C THR A 40 3.06 -8.87 3.99
N THR A 41 3.07 -8.46 5.25
CA THR A 41 3.79 -7.26 5.71
C THR A 41 4.93 -7.65 6.64
N ILE A 42 6.10 -7.05 6.43
CA ILE A 42 7.19 -7.02 7.41
C ILE A 42 7.39 -5.56 7.80
N ALA A 43 7.17 -5.23 9.08
CA ALA A 43 7.40 -3.89 9.60
C ALA A 43 8.58 -3.89 10.57
N LEU A 44 9.52 -2.95 10.37
CA LEU A 44 10.65 -2.69 11.26
C LEU A 44 10.42 -1.37 12.00
N PHE A 45 10.51 -1.41 13.34
CA PHE A 45 10.30 -0.26 14.19
C PHE A 45 11.10 -0.32 15.48
N ASP A 46 11.39 0.84 16.05
CA ASP A 46 12.03 0.98 17.35
C ASP A 46 11.01 1.26 18.45
N CYS A 47 11.33 0.83 19.67
CA CYS A 47 10.60 1.13 20.87
C CYS A 47 11.56 1.61 21.97
N ASN A 48 11.29 2.77 22.56
CA ASN A 48 12.14 3.33 23.63
C ASN A 48 11.76 2.81 25.03
N GLU A 49 10.73 1.95 25.13
CA GLU A 49 10.27 1.28 26.35
C GLU A 49 10.24 -0.26 26.16
N PRO A 50 11.40 -0.94 26.12
CA PRO A 50 11.44 -2.40 25.99
C PRO A 50 10.64 -3.08 27.12
N GLY A 51 9.92 -4.17 26.75
CA GLY A 51 8.99 -4.87 27.63
C GLY A 51 7.56 -4.34 27.60
N SER A 52 7.34 -3.18 26.98
CA SER A 52 5.99 -2.62 26.79
C SER A 52 5.19 -3.35 25.70
N SER A 53 3.96 -2.93 25.50
CA SER A 53 3.04 -3.47 24.49
C SER A 53 2.54 -2.37 23.57
N THR A 54 2.18 -2.76 22.32
CA THR A 54 1.49 -1.92 21.35
C THR A 54 0.52 -2.76 20.53
N TRP A 55 -0.04 -2.16 19.47
CA TRP A 55 -0.77 -2.91 18.44
C TRP A 55 -0.40 -2.36 17.06
N ILE A 56 -0.53 -3.21 16.05
CA ILE A 56 -0.50 -2.85 14.64
C ILE A 56 -1.90 -3.03 14.06
N ASP A 57 -2.28 -2.18 13.10
CA ASP A 57 -3.64 -2.12 12.57
C ASP A 57 -3.72 -2.96 11.29
N LEU A 58 -4.80 -3.76 11.13
CA LEU A 58 -5.11 -4.54 9.92
C LEU A 58 -6.60 -4.84 9.87
N ILE A 59 -7.25 -4.62 8.72
CA ILE A 59 -8.61 -5.07 8.42
C ILE A 59 -8.50 -6.11 7.31
N ALA A 60 -8.66 -7.37 7.65
CA ALA A 60 -8.53 -8.50 6.75
C ALA A 60 -9.69 -9.47 6.90
N GLU A 61 -9.95 -10.28 5.87
CA GLU A 61 -10.88 -11.42 5.94
C GLU A 61 -10.33 -12.48 6.89
N SER A 62 -9.01 -12.75 6.80
CA SER A 62 -8.34 -13.70 7.67
C SER A 62 -6.89 -13.31 7.91
N VAL A 63 -6.41 -13.54 9.12
CA VAL A 63 -4.99 -13.46 9.49
C VAL A 63 -4.45 -14.87 9.63
N HIS A 64 -3.41 -15.20 8.87
CA HIS A 64 -2.83 -16.55 8.82
C HIS A 64 -1.70 -16.73 9.82
N SER A 65 -0.87 -15.71 9.99
CA SER A 65 0.27 -15.75 10.91
C SER A 65 0.66 -14.36 11.40
N VAL A 66 1.12 -14.33 12.64
CA VAL A 66 1.74 -13.16 13.27
C VAL A 66 3.04 -13.62 13.91
N GLU A 67 4.15 -12.97 13.59
CA GLU A 67 5.46 -13.24 14.17
C GLU A 67 6.08 -11.92 14.64
N LEU A 68 6.52 -11.88 15.90
CA LEU A 68 7.22 -10.73 16.49
C LEU A 68 8.62 -11.18 16.93
N ASN A 69 9.66 -10.56 16.37
CA ASN A 69 11.08 -10.84 16.69
C ASN A 69 11.45 -12.33 16.56
N GLY A 70 10.94 -13.01 15.50
CA GLY A 70 11.16 -14.44 15.26
C GLY A 70 10.29 -15.38 16.12
N ARG A 71 9.41 -14.83 16.98
CA ARG A 71 8.48 -15.61 17.80
C ARG A 71 7.09 -15.60 17.18
N ALA A 72 6.57 -16.78 16.83
CA ALA A 72 5.19 -16.94 16.41
C ALA A 72 4.23 -16.62 17.56
N LEU A 73 3.19 -15.85 17.27
CA LEU A 73 2.10 -15.53 18.19
C LEU A 73 0.82 -16.29 17.77
N ASP A 74 0.03 -16.71 18.74
CA ASP A 74 -1.27 -17.32 18.44
C ASP A 74 -2.22 -16.23 17.92
N VAL A 75 -2.67 -16.41 16.69
CA VAL A 75 -3.56 -15.44 16.01
C VAL A 75 -4.85 -15.21 16.83
N SER A 76 -5.40 -16.28 17.44
CA SER A 76 -6.62 -16.19 18.23
C SER A 76 -6.46 -15.37 19.52
N ASP A 77 -5.24 -15.25 20.02
CA ASP A 77 -4.95 -14.53 21.26
C ASP A 77 -4.61 -13.04 21.01
N VAL A 78 -4.08 -12.72 19.81
CA VAL A 78 -3.55 -11.38 19.53
C VAL A 78 -4.40 -10.53 18.60
N VAL A 79 -5.26 -11.14 17.77
CA VAL A 79 -6.13 -10.41 16.83
C VAL A 79 -7.45 -10.07 17.50
N ASP A 80 -7.75 -8.78 17.62
CA ASP A 80 -9.01 -8.24 18.13
C ASP A 80 -9.54 -7.14 17.18
N GLY A 81 -10.52 -7.50 16.38
CA GLY A 81 -11.07 -6.62 15.35
C GLY A 81 -10.01 -6.16 14.34
N ALA A 82 -9.76 -4.85 14.29
CA ALA A 82 -8.77 -4.25 13.40
C ALA A 82 -7.38 -4.09 14.05
N ARG A 83 -7.16 -4.64 15.26
CA ARG A 83 -5.92 -4.49 16.01
C ARG A 83 -5.25 -5.84 16.23
N ILE A 84 -3.95 -5.89 16.03
CA ILE A 84 -3.10 -7.05 16.34
C ILE A 84 -2.16 -6.63 17.46
N ARG A 85 -2.33 -7.23 18.64
CA ARG A 85 -1.55 -6.91 19.84
C ARG A 85 -0.14 -7.47 19.75
N LEU A 86 0.83 -6.64 20.12
CA LEU A 86 2.26 -6.96 20.15
C LEU A 86 2.80 -6.71 21.57
N ASP A 87 3.05 -7.79 22.33
CA ASP A 87 3.50 -7.74 23.71
C ASP A 87 4.99 -8.07 23.83
N GLY A 88 5.67 -7.44 24.80
CA GLY A 88 7.07 -7.70 25.11
C GLY A 88 8.01 -7.16 24.04
N LEU A 89 7.81 -5.90 23.66
CA LEU A 89 8.63 -5.23 22.67
C LEU A 89 10.09 -5.18 23.09
N GLU A 90 10.98 -5.26 22.12
CA GLU A 90 12.42 -4.99 22.27
C GLU A 90 12.72 -3.54 21.88
N SER A 91 13.98 -3.12 22.02
CA SER A 91 14.41 -1.78 21.55
C SER A 91 14.30 -1.61 20.03
N THR A 92 14.46 -2.69 19.28
CA THR A 92 14.22 -2.78 17.83
C THR A 92 13.40 -4.02 17.56
N ASN A 93 12.33 -3.87 16.79
CA ASN A 93 11.35 -4.92 16.56
C ASN A 93 11.12 -5.16 15.09
N THR A 94 10.92 -6.42 14.74
CA THR A 94 10.43 -6.86 13.43
C THR A 94 9.13 -7.62 13.64
N VAL A 95 8.05 -7.17 13.01
CA VAL A 95 6.79 -7.91 12.98
C VAL A 95 6.50 -8.36 11.55
N ARG A 96 6.17 -9.66 11.39
CA ARG A 96 5.74 -10.24 10.12
C ARG A 96 4.29 -10.71 10.26
N ILE A 97 3.43 -10.30 9.34
CA ILE A 97 2.01 -10.64 9.33
C ILE A 97 1.65 -11.12 7.92
N ALA A 98 0.98 -12.27 7.84
CA ALA A 98 0.39 -12.78 6.59
C ALA A 98 -1.12 -12.88 6.75
N ALA A 99 -1.86 -12.37 5.76
CA ALA A 99 -3.31 -12.26 5.79
C ALA A 99 -3.92 -12.29 4.38
N ASP A 100 -5.22 -12.54 4.30
CA ASP A 100 -6.03 -12.28 3.12
C ASP A 100 -6.87 -11.03 3.36
N CYS A 101 -6.63 -10.00 2.55
CA CYS A 101 -7.37 -8.74 2.57
C CYS A 101 -8.47 -8.74 1.51
N VAL A 102 -9.48 -7.89 1.68
CA VAL A 102 -10.65 -7.83 0.81
C VAL A 102 -10.49 -6.71 -0.21
N TYR A 103 -10.75 -7.01 -1.49
CA TYR A 103 -10.94 -5.96 -2.49
C TYR A 103 -12.18 -5.13 -2.16
N MET A 104 -12.00 -3.83 -2.10
CA MET A 104 -13.09 -2.89 -1.82
C MET A 104 -13.79 -2.47 -3.11
N ASN A 105 -15.04 -2.02 -2.98
CA ASN A 105 -15.84 -1.45 -4.08
C ASN A 105 -16.51 -0.13 -3.71
N THR A 106 -16.12 0.43 -2.57
CA THR A 106 -16.66 1.68 -2.01
C THR A 106 -15.71 2.87 -2.18
N GLY A 107 -14.54 2.68 -2.80
CA GLY A 107 -13.51 3.72 -2.96
C GLY A 107 -12.56 3.83 -1.77
N GLU A 108 -12.55 2.85 -0.86
CA GLU A 108 -11.64 2.73 0.28
C GLU A 108 -10.65 1.58 0.05
N GLY A 109 -9.47 1.63 0.69
CA GLY A 109 -8.51 0.53 0.62
C GLY A 109 -8.02 0.26 -0.81
N LEU A 110 -7.85 -1.01 -1.17
CA LEU A 110 -7.60 -1.44 -2.56
C LEU A 110 -8.93 -1.66 -3.27
N HIS A 111 -9.36 -0.64 -4.00
CA HIS A 111 -10.61 -0.67 -4.76
C HIS A 111 -10.46 -1.51 -6.03
N ARG A 112 -11.42 -2.40 -6.26
CA ARG A 112 -11.53 -3.23 -7.48
C ARG A 112 -12.75 -2.80 -8.29
N PHE A 113 -12.50 -2.45 -9.53
CA PHE A 113 -13.53 -2.13 -10.50
C PHE A 113 -13.41 -3.07 -11.71
N VAL A 114 -14.52 -3.73 -12.06
CA VAL A 114 -14.61 -4.48 -13.31
C VAL A 114 -15.36 -3.62 -14.32
N ASP A 115 -14.68 -3.22 -15.37
CA ASP A 115 -15.26 -2.33 -16.37
C ASP A 115 -16.35 -3.06 -17.18
N PRO A 116 -17.58 -2.53 -17.25
CA PRO A 116 -18.67 -3.14 -17.98
C PRO A 116 -18.45 -3.19 -19.51
N VAL A 117 -17.51 -2.39 -20.05
CA VAL A 117 -17.24 -2.28 -21.49
C VAL A 117 -16.24 -3.35 -21.93
N ASP A 118 -15.03 -3.33 -21.35
CA ASP A 118 -13.94 -4.25 -21.73
C ASP A 118 -13.88 -5.52 -20.88
N LYS A 119 -14.63 -5.59 -19.76
CA LYS A 119 -14.67 -6.69 -18.78
C LYS A 119 -13.39 -6.89 -18.00
N GLU A 120 -12.44 -5.99 -18.13
CA GLU A 120 -11.16 -6.02 -17.45
C GLU A 120 -11.26 -5.53 -16.01
N THR A 121 -10.33 -5.96 -15.18
CA THR A 121 -10.22 -5.57 -13.78
C THR A 121 -9.20 -4.45 -13.61
N TYR A 122 -9.61 -3.39 -12.94
CA TYR A 122 -8.79 -2.23 -12.61
C TYR A 122 -8.76 -2.03 -11.11
N LEU A 123 -7.55 -1.91 -10.56
CA LEU A 123 -7.30 -1.72 -9.14
C LEU A 123 -6.67 -0.35 -8.90
N TYR A 124 -7.08 0.32 -7.84
CA TYR A 124 -6.43 1.52 -7.33
C TYR A 124 -6.67 1.67 -5.83
N THR A 125 -5.73 2.32 -5.15
CA THR A 125 -5.82 2.54 -3.71
C THR A 125 -6.38 3.91 -3.38
N GLN A 126 -7.16 3.97 -2.30
CA GLN A 126 -7.55 5.19 -1.61
C GLN A 126 -7.47 4.95 -0.10
N PHE A 127 -6.56 5.63 0.57
CA PHE A 127 -6.23 5.35 1.97
C PHE A 127 -6.49 6.51 2.93
N GLU A 128 -6.74 7.72 2.42
CA GLU A 128 -7.01 8.84 3.29
C GLU A 128 -8.39 8.65 3.97
N SER A 129 -8.42 8.65 5.30
CA SER A 129 -7.32 8.99 6.21
C SER A 129 -6.70 7.77 6.92
N ALA A 130 -7.34 6.59 6.94
CA ALA A 130 -6.95 5.45 7.78
C ALA A 130 -7.32 4.09 7.15
N ASP A 131 -7.20 3.97 5.83
CA ASP A 131 -7.59 2.78 5.08
C ASP A 131 -6.42 1.99 4.48
N SER A 132 -5.16 2.36 4.77
CA SER A 132 -3.97 1.56 4.42
C SER A 132 -4.03 0.18 5.07
N ARG A 133 -4.54 0.10 6.28
CA ARG A 133 -4.78 -1.13 7.04
C ARG A 133 -5.77 -2.10 6.39
N ARG A 134 -6.44 -1.71 5.29
CA ARG A 134 -7.27 -2.60 4.47
C ARG A 134 -6.47 -3.32 3.39
N MET A 135 -5.23 -2.91 3.13
CA MET A 135 -4.36 -3.54 2.15
C MET A 135 -3.17 -4.25 2.80
N TYR A 136 -2.61 -3.68 3.88
CA TYR A 136 -1.45 -4.25 4.57
C TYR A 136 -1.44 -3.86 6.05
N ALA A 137 -0.78 -4.66 6.88
CA ALA A 137 -0.65 -4.33 8.30
C ALA A 137 0.27 -3.12 8.50
N CYS A 138 -0.19 -2.11 9.25
CA CYS A 138 0.59 -0.91 9.51
C CYS A 138 0.21 -0.25 10.84
N PHE A 139 1.10 0.60 11.35
CA PHE A 139 0.71 1.56 12.37
C PHE A 139 -0.05 2.68 11.67
N GLU A 140 -1.39 2.59 11.66
CA GLU A 140 -2.25 3.54 10.92
C GLU A 140 -2.31 4.89 11.64
N GLN A 141 -1.19 5.60 11.56
CA GLN A 141 -0.97 6.88 12.22
C GLN A 141 -0.02 7.72 11.36
N PRO A 142 -0.47 8.88 10.83
CA PRO A 142 0.26 9.65 9.80
C PRO A 142 1.63 10.16 10.20
N ASP A 143 1.88 10.42 11.48
CA ASP A 143 3.17 10.89 11.99
C ASP A 143 4.21 9.77 12.19
N LEU A 144 3.78 8.50 12.21
CA LEU A 144 4.66 7.34 12.20
C LEU A 144 5.11 7.01 10.76
N LYS A 145 5.86 7.94 10.15
CA LYS A 145 6.34 7.80 8.78
C LYS A 145 7.41 6.72 8.66
N ALA A 146 7.44 6.04 7.53
CA ALA A 146 8.40 4.99 7.21
C ALA A 146 8.76 5.01 5.71
N THR A 147 9.73 4.21 5.31
CA THR A 147 9.92 3.82 3.89
C THR A 147 9.05 2.61 3.58
N PHE A 148 8.57 2.51 2.35
CA PHE A 148 7.72 1.41 1.88
C PHE A 148 8.35 0.75 0.67
N GLN A 149 8.48 -0.56 0.71
CA GLN A 149 8.92 -1.37 -0.42
C GLN A 149 7.81 -2.36 -0.78
N LEU A 150 7.21 -2.20 -1.95
CA LEU A 150 6.18 -3.09 -2.45
C LEU A 150 6.77 -4.15 -3.37
N THR A 151 6.28 -5.38 -3.21
CA THR A 151 6.45 -6.47 -4.16
C THR A 151 5.06 -6.94 -4.57
N VAL A 152 4.74 -6.84 -5.85
CA VAL A 152 3.40 -7.12 -6.36
C VAL A 152 3.48 -8.22 -7.41
N ARG A 153 2.76 -9.32 -7.19
CA ARG A 153 2.50 -10.35 -8.20
C ARG A 153 1.13 -10.12 -8.81
N ALA A 154 1.06 -10.05 -10.14
CA ALA A 154 -0.17 -9.78 -10.88
C ALA A 154 -0.13 -10.44 -12.27
N PRO A 155 -1.23 -10.46 -13.04
CA PRO A 155 -1.21 -10.86 -14.45
C PRO A 155 -0.15 -10.09 -15.25
N ARG A 156 0.63 -10.80 -16.10
CA ARG A 156 1.78 -10.23 -16.82
C ARG A 156 1.43 -9.02 -17.70
N HIS A 157 0.21 -8.98 -18.22
CA HIS A 157 -0.26 -7.91 -19.11
C HIS A 157 -0.74 -6.64 -18.39
N TRP A 158 -0.67 -6.62 -17.05
CA TRP A 158 -1.06 -5.45 -16.28
C TRP A 158 0.07 -4.43 -16.20
N GLU A 159 -0.31 -3.17 -16.10
CA GLU A 159 0.53 -2.09 -15.60
C GLU A 159 0.46 -2.08 -14.08
N VAL A 160 1.58 -1.86 -13.41
CA VAL A 160 1.66 -1.76 -11.95
C VAL A 160 2.45 -0.51 -11.59
N VAL A 161 1.81 0.42 -10.89
CA VAL A 161 2.38 1.72 -10.51
C VAL A 161 2.26 1.92 -9.00
N SER A 162 3.31 2.47 -8.40
CA SER A 162 3.36 2.77 -6.96
C SER A 162 4.19 4.03 -6.68
N ASN A 163 4.60 4.25 -5.42
CA ASN A 163 5.35 5.45 -4.97
C ASN A 163 6.84 5.47 -5.37
N ALA A 164 7.30 4.51 -6.13
CA ALA A 164 8.64 4.47 -6.70
C ALA A 164 8.55 4.18 -8.20
N PRO A 165 9.59 4.47 -9.00
CA PRO A 165 9.61 4.12 -10.42
C PRO A 165 9.28 2.64 -10.64
N THR A 166 8.39 2.37 -11.59
CA THR A 166 7.97 1.00 -11.92
C THR A 166 9.18 0.19 -12.43
N PRO A 167 9.52 -0.93 -11.75
CA PRO A 167 10.60 -1.79 -12.18
C PRO A 167 10.18 -2.67 -13.36
N GLU A 168 11.16 -3.19 -14.09
CA GLU A 168 10.91 -4.29 -15.03
C GLU A 168 10.41 -5.52 -14.26
N PRO A 169 9.29 -6.11 -14.66
CA PRO A 169 8.76 -7.27 -13.98
C PRO A 169 9.56 -8.54 -14.27
N VAL A 170 9.53 -9.47 -13.32
CA VAL A 170 10.05 -10.82 -13.49
C VAL A 170 8.90 -11.74 -13.89
N ASP A 171 8.94 -12.26 -15.11
CA ASP A 171 7.91 -13.13 -15.67
C ASP A 171 7.90 -14.53 -15.05
N HIS A 172 6.71 -15.10 -14.88
CA HIS A 172 6.49 -16.47 -14.45
C HIS A 172 5.82 -17.30 -15.54
N ALA A 173 6.04 -18.64 -15.50
CA ALA A 173 5.53 -19.57 -16.51
C ALA A 173 3.99 -19.69 -16.51
N ASP A 174 3.32 -19.21 -15.47
CA ASP A 174 1.86 -19.27 -15.28
C ASP A 174 1.12 -18.05 -15.83
N GLY A 175 1.80 -17.15 -16.54
CA GLY A 175 1.22 -15.94 -17.11
C GLY A 175 1.13 -14.77 -16.14
N THR A 176 1.71 -14.90 -14.95
CA THR A 176 1.89 -13.80 -14.00
C THR A 176 3.28 -13.19 -14.09
N ALA A 177 3.46 -12.04 -13.45
CA ALA A 177 4.77 -11.45 -13.25
C ALA A 177 4.87 -10.82 -11.86
N THR A 178 6.09 -10.55 -11.40
CA THR A 178 6.36 -9.89 -10.12
C THR A 178 7.11 -8.58 -10.35
N TRP A 179 6.57 -7.50 -9.82
CA TRP A 179 7.18 -6.16 -9.75
C TRP A 179 7.76 -5.94 -8.35
N SER A 180 9.07 -5.74 -8.25
CA SER A 180 9.76 -5.48 -6.98
C SER A 180 10.25 -4.03 -6.96
N PHE A 181 9.47 -3.15 -6.34
CA PHE A 181 9.75 -1.72 -6.28
C PHE A 181 10.94 -1.43 -5.36
N GLN A 182 11.66 -0.35 -5.65
CA GLN A 182 12.63 0.20 -4.72
C GLN A 182 11.91 0.86 -3.52
N PRO A 183 12.56 0.97 -2.36
CA PRO A 183 11.97 1.67 -1.23
C PRO A 183 11.60 3.11 -1.57
N SER A 184 10.45 3.55 -1.11
CA SER A 184 10.00 4.95 -1.22
C SER A 184 10.82 5.89 -0.34
N ALA A 185 10.65 7.20 -0.51
CA ALA A 185 11.00 8.16 0.54
C ALA A 185 10.19 7.87 1.82
N ARG A 186 10.57 8.51 2.95
CA ARG A 186 9.78 8.42 4.19
C ARG A 186 8.48 9.18 4.05
N ILE A 187 7.38 8.44 3.99
CA ILE A 187 6.02 8.95 3.82
C ILE A 187 5.08 8.41 4.90
N SER A 188 3.92 9.02 5.04
CA SER A 188 2.82 8.50 5.88
C SER A 188 2.15 7.31 5.19
N THR A 189 1.50 6.43 5.96
CA THR A 189 0.80 5.24 5.45
C THR A 189 -0.22 5.60 4.38
N TYR A 190 -1.06 6.61 4.62
CA TYR A 190 -2.14 7.01 3.70
C TYR A 190 -1.68 7.59 2.35
N ILE A 191 -0.37 7.95 2.22
CA ILE A 191 0.20 8.43 0.94
C ILE A 191 0.68 7.25 0.08
N THR A 192 0.82 6.05 0.65
CA THR A 192 1.18 4.88 -0.17
C THR A 192 0.09 4.62 -1.20
N ALA A 193 0.52 4.25 -2.41
CA ALA A 193 -0.39 4.04 -3.52
C ALA A 193 -0.04 2.79 -4.31
N LEU A 194 -1.06 2.14 -4.84
CA LEU A 194 -0.95 1.07 -5.82
C LEU A 194 -2.04 1.24 -6.86
N VAL A 195 -1.65 1.23 -8.13
CA VAL A 195 -2.53 1.15 -9.28
C VAL A 195 -2.12 -0.06 -10.09
N ALA A 196 -3.05 -0.98 -10.39
CA ALA A 196 -2.75 -2.20 -11.11
C ALA A 196 -3.91 -2.60 -12.03
N GLY A 197 -3.60 -2.99 -13.27
CA GLY A 197 -4.61 -3.38 -14.25
C GLY A 197 -4.12 -3.17 -15.68
N PRO A 198 -4.90 -3.55 -16.70
CA PRO A 198 -4.56 -3.34 -18.10
C PRO A 198 -4.86 -1.89 -18.54
N TYR A 199 -4.26 -0.93 -17.83
CA TYR A 199 -4.44 0.49 -18.12
C TYR A 199 -3.83 0.88 -19.47
N HIS A 200 -4.55 1.71 -20.23
CA HIS A 200 -3.94 2.52 -21.28
C HIS A 200 -3.11 3.63 -20.66
N HIS A 201 -1.90 3.86 -21.16
CA HIS A 201 -1.02 4.88 -20.62
C HIS A 201 -0.35 5.71 -21.73
N VAL A 202 -0.07 6.98 -21.40
CA VAL A 202 0.68 7.92 -22.23
C VAL A 202 1.73 8.58 -21.37
N HIS A 203 2.93 8.75 -21.91
CA HIS A 203 4.07 9.34 -21.20
C HIS A 203 4.51 10.65 -21.84
N ASP A 204 5.01 11.55 -20.99
CA ASP A 204 5.66 12.80 -21.35
C ASP A 204 6.70 13.16 -20.29
N SER A 205 7.30 14.32 -20.38
CA SER A 205 8.21 14.84 -19.36
C SER A 205 8.17 16.37 -19.30
N TYR A 206 8.56 16.90 -18.16
CA TYR A 206 8.82 18.32 -17.97
C TYR A 206 10.26 18.51 -17.50
N THR A 207 10.97 19.46 -18.10
CA THR A 207 12.31 19.88 -17.65
C THR A 207 12.22 21.32 -17.18
N GLY A 208 12.43 21.51 -15.88
CA GLY A 208 12.41 22.81 -15.20
C GLY A 208 13.74 23.12 -14.52
N GLU A 209 13.74 24.11 -13.62
CA GLU A 209 14.94 24.59 -12.93
C GLU A 209 15.60 23.47 -12.08
N PHE A 210 14.80 22.61 -11.47
CA PHE A 210 15.28 21.60 -10.50
C PHE A 210 15.49 20.22 -11.13
N GLY A 211 15.24 20.02 -12.41
CA GLY A 211 15.48 18.75 -13.12
C GLY A 211 14.43 18.36 -14.14
N THR A 212 14.48 17.09 -14.55
CA THR A 212 13.51 16.50 -15.47
C THR A 212 12.61 15.53 -14.73
N TYR A 213 11.31 15.75 -14.86
CA TYR A 213 10.25 14.97 -14.21
C TYR A 213 9.51 14.15 -15.27
N PRO A 214 9.54 12.82 -15.20
CA PRO A 214 8.72 11.97 -16.07
C PRO A 214 7.25 12.09 -15.67
N PHE A 215 6.37 12.19 -16.65
CA PHE A 215 4.92 12.19 -16.48
C PHE A 215 4.30 10.94 -17.08
N GLY A 216 3.27 10.41 -16.42
CA GLY A 216 2.44 9.34 -16.94
C GLY A 216 0.97 9.62 -16.67
N ILE A 217 0.13 9.43 -17.67
CA ILE A 217 -1.33 9.47 -17.54
C ILE A 217 -1.85 8.07 -17.81
N TYR A 218 -2.70 7.59 -16.93
CA TYR A 218 -3.30 6.26 -17.00
C TYR A 218 -4.81 6.37 -17.00
N CYS A 219 -5.47 5.65 -17.89
CA CYS A 219 -6.92 5.50 -17.89
C CYS A 219 -7.31 4.05 -18.22
N ARG A 220 -8.54 3.65 -17.90
CA ARG A 220 -9.05 2.35 -18.34
C ARG A 220 -8.97 2.26 -19.87
N ALA A 221 -8.66 1.10 -20.41
CA ALA A 221 -8.50 0.91 -21.85
C ALA A 221 -9.75 1.32 -22.64
N SER A 222 -10.94 1.09 -22.08
CA SER A 222 -12.22 1.51 -22.64
C SER A 222 -12.39 3.02 -22.79
N LEU A 223 -11.57 3.84 -22.12
CA LEU A 223 -11.61 5.31 -22.15
C LEU A 223 -10.47 5.93 -22.97
N ALA A 224 -9.59 5.11 -23.57
CA ALA A 224 -8.41 5.60 -24.29
C ALA A 224 -8.73 6.62 -25.40
N GLU A 225 -9.81 6.39 -26.15
CA GLU A 225 -10.24 7.30 -27.24
C GLU A 225 -10.77 8.66 -26.74
N HIS A 226 -11.08 8.77 -25.45
CA HIS A 226 -11.59 9.98 -24.81
C HIS A 226 -10.53 10.72 -23.98
N LEU A 227 -9.31 10.20 -23.94
CA LEU A 227 -8.21 10.77 -23.19
C LEU A 227 -7.53 11.90 -23.98
N ASP A 228 -7.77 13.14 -23.59
CA ASP A 228 -7.06 14.30 -24.13
C ASP A 228 -5.73 14.50 -23.38
N SER A 229 -4.77 13.62 -23.67
CA SER A 229 -3.47 13.61 -22.99
C SER A 229 -2.65 14.88 -23.26
N ASP A 230 -2.74 15.44 -24.47
CA ASP A 230 -1.97 16.62 -24.88
C ASP A 230 -2.37 17.84 -24.05
N ASP A 231 -3.67 18.07 -23.87
CA ASP A 231 -4.17 19.19 -23.06
C ASP A 231 -3.79 19.00 -21.57
N ILE A 232 -3.97 17.79 -21.04
CA ILE A 232 -3.60 17.48 -19.65
C ILE A 232 -2.11 17.71 -19.40
N PHE A 233 -1.22 17.23 -20.29
CA PHE A 233 0.23 17.47 -20.15
C PHE A 233 0.58 18.95 -20.28
N ASN A 234 -0.03 19.68 -21.22
CA ASN A 234 0.21 21.10 -21.40
C ASN A 234 -0.15 21.91 -20.16
N VAL A 235 -1.33 21.69 -19.59
CA VAL A 235 -1.78 22.38 -18.37
C VAL A 235 -0.89 22.00 -17.18
N THR A 236 -0.51 20.72 -17.07
CA THR A 236 0.40 20.25 -16.01
C THR A 236 1.75 20.94 -16.10
N LYS A 237 2.36 21.02 -17.30
CA LYS A 237 3.63 21.72 -17.52
C LYS A 237 3.56 23.20 -17.19
N GLN A 238 2.45 23.86 -17.53
CA GLN A 238 2.20 25.26 -17.15
C GLN A 238 2.15 25.43 -15.62
N GLY A 239 1.53 24.47 -14.92
CA GLY A 239 1.51 24.44 -13.46
C GLY A 239 2.90 24.30 -12.85
N PHE A 240 3.71 23.38 -13.36
CA PHE A 240 5.11 23.23 -12.92
C PHE A 240 5.90 24.52 -13.13
N ALA A 241 5.85 25.11 -14.33
CA ALA A 241 6.54 26.36 -14.63
C ALA A 241 6.07 27.54 -13.79
N PHE A 242 4.81 27.52 -13.31
CA PHE A 242 4.27 28.60 -12.46
C PHE A 242 4.75 28.48 -11.00
N PHE A 243 4.94 27.25 -10.51
CA PHE A 243 5.32 27.00 -9.12
C PHE A 243 6.83 26.90 -8.88
N GLU A 244 7.66 26.78 -9.91
CA GLU A 244 9.12 26.92 -9.85
C GLU A 244 9.55 28.39 -9.72
#